data_bf0b4562f2284e178b7dc25dddd178ce
#
_entry.id   bf0b4562f2284e178b7dc25dddd178ce
#
_cell.length_a   1.000
_cell.length_b   1.000
_cell.length_c   1.000
_cell.angle_alpha   90.00
_cell.angle_beta   90.00
_cell.angle_gamma   90.00
#
_symmetry.space_group_name_H-M   'P 1'
#
loop_
_entity.id
_entity.type
_entity.pdbx_description
1 polymer ?
#
loop_
_entity_poly.entity_id
_entity_poly.type
_entity_poly.pdbx_seq_one_letter_code
_entity_poly.pdbx_strand_id
1 'polypeptide(L)'
;MITIIAMMFLYAMISFVTNLAAPVGKIWGASFSDPAQAERMGMLGNLFNFLAYLIMGIPAGNILAKYGYKRTALTAIFLGFIGIAIQWLSGVVDSFFVYLFGALICGFCVCMLNTVTNPMLNLLGGGGNRGNQLNMIGGTLNSLSGALTPMLVGAIIGESLTGKGIADVNVVLYIAMIVFAVIYLVIRLTPLAEPAGAGQEVTYERSPWSFRHLTLGVIAIFFYVGVEVGIPATLISYLTPKV
;
A
#
# COMPACT_ATOMS: atom_id res chain seq x y z
N MET A 1 23.10 -8.74 0.22
CA MET A 1 22.10 -9.69 -0.29
C MET A 1 20.82 -9.71 0.58
N ILE A 2 20.92 -9.91 1.88
CA ILE A 2 19.77 -9.96 2.82
C ILE A 2 18.91 -8.70 2.74
N THR A 3 19.50 -7.51 2.69
CA THR A 3 18.78 -6.23 2.56
C THR A 3 17.96 -6.15 1.28
N ILE A 4 18.48 -6.63 0.15
CA ILE A 4 17.76 -6.64 -1.13
C ILE A 4 16.54 -7.56 -1.04
N ILE A 5 16.71 -8.76 -0.48
CA ILE A 5 15.61 -9.72 -0.27
C ILE A 5 14.54 -9.10 0.63
N ALA A 6 14.94 -8.45 1.73
CA ALA A 6 14.01 -7.75 2.62
C ALA A 6 13.21 -6.66 1.89
N MET A 7 13.86 -5.85 1.03
CA MET A 7 13.19 -4.84 0.22
C MET A 7 12.23 -5.46 -0.80
N MET A 8 12.57 -6.61 -1.40
CA MET A 8 11.67 -7.34 -2.30
C MET A 8 10.40 -7.82 -1.58
N PHE A 9 10.54 -8.32 -0.34
CA PHE A 9 9.37 -8.66 0.49
C PHE A 9 8.50 -7.43 0.81
N LEU A 10 9.10 -6.28 1.09
CA LEU A 10 8.34 -5.05 1.31
C LEU A 10 7.58 -4.61 0.06
N TYR A 11 8.15 -4.78 -1.15
CA TYR A 11 7.44 -4.52 -2.39
C TYR A 11 6.22 -5.41 -2.58
N ALA A 12 6.36 -6.72 -2.31
CA ALA A 12 5.23 -7.65 -2.35
C ALA A 12 4.14 -7.25 -1.34
N MET A 13 4.54 -6.81 -0.14
CA MET A 13 3.65 -6.36 0.92
C MET A 13 2.87 -5.09 0.56
N ILE A 14 3.52 -4.12 -0.10
CA ILE A 14 2.86 -2.91 -0.62
C ILE A 14 1.64 -3.28 -1.45
N SER A 15 1.83 -4.16 -2.42
CA SER A 15 0.77 -4.59 -3.32
C SER A 15 -0.28 -5.46 -2.63
N PHE A 16 0.13 -6.32 -1.72
CA PHE A 16 -0.79 -7.12 -0.90
C PHE A 16 -1.78 -6.22 -0.16
N VAL A 17 -1.30 -5.21 0.55
CA VAL A 17 -2.14 -4.27 1.31
C VAL A 17 -3.06 -3.46 0.39
N THR A 18 -2.50 -2.92 -0.70
CA THR A 18 -3.26 -2.10 -1.65
C THR A 18 -4.40 -2.90 -2.30
N ASN A 19 -4.11 -4.15 -2.68
CA ASN A 19 -5.10 -4.99 -3.37
C ASN A 19 -6.05 -5.71 -2.41
N LEU A 20 -5.78 -5.73 -1.11
CA LEU A 20 -6.72 -6.21 -0.09
C LEU A 20 -7.90 -5.25 0.11
N ALA A 21 -7.69 -3.94 -0.08
CA ALA A 21 -8.71 -2.93 0.14
C ALA A 21 -9.94 -3.10 -0.79
N ALA A 22 -9.74 -3.55 -2.02
CA ALA A 22 -10.83 -3.68 -3.00
C ALA A 22 -11.84 -4.79 -2.65
N PRO A 23 -11.44 -6.05 -2.34
CA PRO A 23 -12.39 -7.09 -1.92
C PRO A 23 -13.12 -6.74 -0.63
N VAL A 24 -12.41 -6.20 0.37
CA VAL A 24 -13.02 -5.79 1.66
C VAL A 24 -14.02 -4.66 1.44
N GLY A 25 -13.69 -3.69 0.60
CA GLY A 25 -14.59 -2.60 0.24
C GLY A 25 -15.86 -3.07 -0.46
N LYS A 26 -15.77 -4.06 -1.36
CA LYS A 26 -16.94 -4.65 -2.03
C LYS A 26 -17.89 -5.33 -1.05
N ILE A 27 -17.36 -6.05 -0.07
CA ILE A 27 -18.18 -6.71 0.96
C ILE A 27 -18.88 -5.67 1.84
N TRP A 28 -18.19 -4.59 2.22
CA TRP A 28 -18.83 -3.46 2.89
C TRP A 28 -19.87 -2.78 2.00
N GLY A 29 -19.59 -2.62 0.71
CA GLY A 29 -20.55 -2.09 -0.26
C GLY A 29 -21.85 -2.92 -0.31
N ALA A 30 -21.73 -4.24 -0.26
CA ALA A 30 -22.88 -5.15 -0.28
C ALA A 30 -23.82 -5.02 0.93
N SER A 31 -23.40 -4.36 2.01
CA SER A 31 -24.26 -4.05 3.16
C SER A 31 -25.28 -2.93 2.86
N PHE A 32 -25.12 -2.19 1.76
CA PHE A 32 -26.04 -1.15 1.32
C PHE A 32 -27.08 -1.72 0.36
N SER A 33 -28.35 -1.42 0.61
CA SER A 33 -29.49 -2.00 -0.14
C SER A 33 -29.63 -1.47 -1.58
N ASP A 34 -29.14 -0.26 -1.85
CA ASP A 34 -29.14 0.34 -3.19
C ASP A 34 -27.88 -0.06 -3.97
N PRO A 35 -28.00 -0.74 -5.13
CA PRO A 35 -26.86 -1.18 -5.93
C PRO A 35 -25.91 -0.06 -6.35
N ALA A 36 -26.44 1.12 -6.69
CA ALA A 36 -25.62 2.27 -7.07
C ALA A 36 -24.85 2.84 -5.86
N GLN A 37 -25.43 2.80 -4.69
CA GLN A 37 -24.81 3.19 -3.43
C GLN A 37 -23.76 2.14 -3.01
N ALA A 38 -24.08 0.86 -3.15
CA ALA A 38 -23.16 -0.25 -2.88
C ALA A 38 -21.85 -0.14 -3.66
N GLU A 39 -21.92 0.14 -4.97
CA GLU A 39 -20.75 0.33 -5.81
C GLU A 39 -19.92 1.54 -5.37
N ARG A 40 -20.55 2.69 -5.13
CA ARG A 40 -19.87 3.91 -4.67
C ARG A 40 -19.18 3.71 -3.32
N MET A 41 -19.89 3.13 -2.35
CA MET A 41 -19.36 2.87 -1.01
C MET A 41 -18.22 1.86 -1.05
N GLY A 42 -18.31 0.81 -1.87
CA GLY A 42 -17.25 -0.16 -2.08
C GLY A 42 -15.94 0.46 -2.63
N MET A 43 -16.04 1.52 -3.43
CA MET A 43 -14.88 2.24 -3.96
C MET A 43 -14.24 3.19 -2.94
N LEU A 44 -14.97 3.64 -1.91
CA LEU A 44 -14.45 4.60 -0.93
C LEU A 44 -13.23 4.06 -0.17
N GLY A 45 -13.17 2.76 0.11
CA GLY A 45 -12.00 2.15 0.75
C GLY A 45 -10.72 2.40 -0.05
N ASN A 46 -10.77 2.20 -1.36
CA ASN A 46 -9.66 2.52 -2.27
C ASN A 46 -9.36 4.03 -2.30
N LEU A 47 -10.40 4.87 -2.38
CA LEU A 47 -10.22 6.32 -2.36
C LEU A 47 -9.48 6.78 -1.10
N PHE A 48 -9.87 6.29 0.09
CA PHE A 48 -9.21 6.63 1.35
C PHE A 48 -7.76 6.11 1.42
N ASN A 49 -7.51 4.93 0.88
CA ASN A 49 -6.16 4.40 0.77
C ASN A 49 -5.24 5.30 -0.09
N PHE A 50 -5.74 5.78 -1.25
CA PHE A 50 -4.98 6.70 -2.11
C PHE A 50 -4.94 8.14 -1.56
N LEU A 51 -5.98 8.62 -0.87
CA LEU A 51 -5.98 9.91 -0.19
C LEU A 51 -4.85 9.99 0.86
N ALA A 52 -4.52 8.85 1.46
CA ALA A 52 -3.39 8.74 2.39
C ALA A 52 -2.05 9.13 1.75
N TYR A 53 -1.85 8.86 0.45
CA TYR A 53 -0.64 9.27 -0.27
C TYR A 53 -0.52 10.79 -0.36
N LEU A 54 -1.62 11.49 -0.57
CA LEU A 54 -1.64 12.95 -0.61
C LEU A 54 -1.22 13.55 0.74
N ILE A 55 -1.71 12.96 1.83
CA ILE A 55 -1.46 13.44 3.19
C ILE A 55 -0.04 13.05 3.64
N MET A 56 0.36 11.80 3.39
CA MET A 56 1.57 11.21 3.97
C MET A 56 2.81 11.37 3.08
N GLY A 57 2.68 11.78 1.81
CA GLY A 57 3.80 11.85 0.88
C GLY A 57 4.97 12.71 1.37
N ILE A 58 4.70 13.94 1.80
CA ILE A 58 5.73 14.84 2.36
C ILE A 58 6.19 14.39 3.75
N PRO A 59 5.30 14.08 4.73
CA PRO A 59 5.70 13.56 6.03
C PRO A 59 6.54 12.28 5.95
N ALA A 60 6.23 11.35 5.05
CA ALA A 60 7.01 10.12 4.87
C ALA A 60 8.46 10.40 4.48
N GLY A 61 8.68 11.34 3.55
CA GLY A 61 10.01 11.78 3.17
C GLY A 61 10.78 12.41 4.34
N ASN A 62 10.13 13.24 5.13
CA ASN A 62 10.73 13.88 6.31
C ASN A 62 11.08 12.84 7.41
N ILE A 63 10.19 11.85 7.62
CA ILE A 63 10.44 10.75 8.56
C ILE A 63 11.63 9.91 8.08
N LEU A 64 11.70 9.62 6.77
CA LEU A 64 12.82 8.89 6.18
C LEU A 64 14.14 9.64 6.36
N ALA A 65 14.17 10.93 6.07
CA ALA A 65 15.35 11.77 6.22
C ALA A 65 15.82 11.83 7.68
N LYS A 66 14.90 11.94 8.64
CA LYS A 66 15.22 12.10 10.06
C LYS A 66 15.58 10.80 10.76
N TYR A 67 14.88 9.71 10.46
CA TYR A 67 15.00 8.45 11.22
C TYR A 67 15.68 7.32 10.45
N GLY A 68 15.96 7.51 9.16
CA GLY A 68 16.58 6.52 8.28
C GLY A 68 15.61 5.46 7.77
N TYR A 69 16.13 4.59 6.91
CA TYR A 69 15.33 3.61 6.17
C TYR A 69 14.71 2.53 7.06
N LYS A 70 15.50 1.95 7.97
CA LYS A 70 15.04 0.85 8.83
C LYS A 70 13.91 1.27 9.76
N ARG A 71 14.07 2.41 10.44
CA ARG A 71 13.05 2.91 11.38
C ARG A 71 11.78 3.31 10.65
N THR A 72 11.90 3.94 9.51
CA THR A 72 10.74 4.32 8.67
C THR A 72 9.98 3.08 8.19
N ALA A 73 10.70 2.04 7.73
CA ALA A 73 10.07 0.77 7.35
C ALA A 73 9.33 0.11 8.52
N LEU A 74 9.95 0.03 9.70
CA LEU A 74 9.32 -0.55 10.89
C LEU A 74 8.08 0.24 11.32
N THR A 75 8.13 1.58 11.28
CA THR A 75 6.98 2.43 11.58
C THR A 75 5.86 2.22 10.56
N ALA A 76 6.19 2.10 9.28
CA ALA A 76 5.23 1.83 8.23
C ALA A 76 4.52 0.49 8.42
N ILE A 77 5.28 -0.59 8.69
CA ILE A 77 4.73 -1.93 8.92
C ILE A 77 3.83 -1.94 10.16
N PHE A 78 4.24 -1.25 11.22
CA PHE A 78 3.45 -1.13 12.45
C PHE A 78 2.13 -0.37 12.20
N LEU A 79 2.16 0.73 11.42
CA LEU A 79 0.95 1.43 11.00
C LEU A 79 0.04 0.53 10.16
N GLY A 80 0.62 -0.27 9.26
CA GLY A 80 -0.15 -1.24 8.47
C GLY A 80 -0.86 -2.27 9.35
N PHE A 81 -0.16 -2.81 10.34
CA PHE A 81 -0.76 -3.72 11.31
C PHE A 81 -1.95 -3.06 12.05
N ILE A 82 -1.78 -1.83 12.53
CA ILE A 82 -2.86 -1.07 13.17
C ILE A 82 -4.02 -0.84 12.20
N GLY A 83 -3.73 -0.46 10.95
CA GLY A 83 -4.74 -0.23 9.92
C GLY A 83 -5.61 -1.47 9.66
N ILE A 84 -4.99 -2.65 9.53
CA ILE A 84 -5.71 -3.91 9.39
C ILE A 84 -6.49 -4.27 10.67
N ALA A 85 -5.92 -4.03 11.85
CA ALA A 85 -6.62 -4.25 13.12
C ALA A 85 -7.87 -3.36 13.25
N ILE A 86 -7.79 -2.11 12.79
CA ILE A 86 -8.95 -1.21 12.75
C ILE A 86 -9.98 -1.70 11.72
N GLN A 87 -9.56 -2.20 10.56
CA GLN A 87 -10.49 -2.80 9.60
C GLN A 87 -11.18 -4.04 10.18
N TRP A 88 -10.47 -4.88 10.93
CA TRP A 88 -11.08 -5.98 11.66
C TRP A 88 -12.08 -5.48 12.72
N LEU A 89 -11.69 -4.48 13.50
CA LEU A 89 -12.57 -3.87 14.50
C LEU A 89 -13.85 -3.29 13.88
N SER A 90 -13.76 -2.76 12.64
CA SER A 90 -14.93 -2.25 11.91
C SER A 90 -16.02 -3.31 11.72
N GLY A 91 -15.61 -4.56 11.51
CA GLY A 91 -16.53 -5.69 11.44
C GLY A 91 -17.17 -6.07 12.76
N VAL A 92 -16.48 -5.82 13.90
CA VAL A 92 -17.02 -6.08 15.24
C VAL A 92 -18.01 -4.99 15.65
N VAL A 93 -17.70 -3.73 15.30
CA VAL A 93 -18.52 -2.55 15.65
C VAL A 93 -19.62 -2.31 14.61
N ASP A 94 -19.59 -3.01 13.49
CA ASP A 94 -20.47 -2.84 12.32
C ASP A 94 -20.51 -1.40 11.80
N SER A 95 -19.32 -0.79 11.65
CA SER A 95 -19.17 0.61 11.26
C SER A 95 -18.31 0.78 10.01
N PHE A 96 -18.94 1.24 8.94
CA PHE A 96 -18.27 1.57 7.69
C PHE A 96 -17.24 2.69 7.84
N PHE A 97 -17.49 3.70 8.69
CA PHE A 97 -16.53 4.78 8.94
C PHE A 97 -15.25 4.28 9.60
N VAL A 98 -15.34 3.32 10.50
CA VAL A 98 -14.17 2.68 11.13
C VAL A 98 -13.35 1.92 10.06
N TYR A 99 -14.02 1.25 9.12
CA TYR A 99 -13.35 0.62 7.98
C TYR A 99 -12.59 1.65 7.13
N LEU A 100 -13.22 2.78 6.76
CA LEU A 100 -12.56 3.84 5.97
C LEU A 100 -11.34 4.41 6.70
N PHE A 101 -11.43 4.59 8.02
CA PHE A 101 -10.30 5.05 8.81
C PHE A 101 -9.16 4.02 8.81
N GLY A 102 -9.48 2.73 8.94
CA GLY A 102 -8.51 1.65 8.79
C GLY A 102 -7.83 1.65 7.42
N ALA A 103 -8.60 1.85 6.33
CA ALA A 103 -8.09 1.96 4.97
C ALA A 103 -7.13 3.16 4.80
N LEU A 104 -7.44 4.30 5.41
CA LEU A 104 -6.56 5.47 5.43
C LEU A 104 -5.22 5.16 6.11
N ILE A 105 -5.25 4.51 7.27
CA ILE A 105 -4.02 4.12 8.00
C ILE A 105 -3.20 3.09 7.19
N CYS A 106 -3.85 2.14 6.53
CA CYS A 106 -3.18 1.24 5.60
C CYS A 106 -2.51 1.99 4.45
N GLY A 107 -3.16 3.03 3.92
CA GLY A 107 -2.58 3.90 2.90
C GLY A 107 -1.33 4.65 3.38
N PHE A 108 -1.28 5.09 4.64
CA PHE A 108 -0.05 5.66 5.23
C PHE A 108 1.09 4.64 5.24
N CYS A 109 0.82 3.40 5.63
CA CYS A 109 1.79 2.32 5.58
C CYS A 109 2.34 2.15 4.16
N VAL A 110 1.47 2.03 3.16
CA VAL A 110 1.85 1.80 1.76
C VAL A 110 2.67 2.98 1.21
N CYS A 111 2.28 4.22 1.51
CA CYS A 111 3.03 5.41 1.12
C CYS A 111 4.44 5.42 1.71
N MET A 112 4.56 5.17 3.02
CA MET A 112 5.86 5.12 3.70
C MET A 112 6.74 3.98 3.17
N LEU A 113 6.18 2.78 2.92
CA LEU A 113 6.93 1.66 2.36
C LEU A 113 7.45 1.99 0.95
N ASN A 114 6.65 2.61 0.08
CA ASN A 114 7.10 3.07 -1.22
C ASN A 114 8.24 4.10 -1.12
N THR A 115 8.16 5.02 -0.16
CA THR A 115 9.21 6.02 0.10
C THR A 115 10.51 5.37 0.56
N VAL A 116 10.46 4.22 1.22
CA VAL A 116 11.64 3.46 1.67
C VAL A 116 12.20 2.56 0.57
N THR A 117 11.35 1.74 -0.06
CA THR A 117 11.79 0.62 -0.91
C THR A 117 12.42 1.08 -2.21
N ASN A 118 11.80 2.07 -2.89
CA ASN A 118 12.26 2.55 -4.19
C ASN A 118 13.69 3.15 -4.14
N PRO A 119 13.98 4.14 -3.26
CA PRO A 119 15.32 4.71 -3.17
C PRO A 119 16.34 3.70 -2.63
N MET A 120 15.93 2.84 -1.68
CA MET A 120 16.84 1.87 -1.06
C MET A 120 17.34 0.84 -2.08
N LEU A 121 16.48 0.30 -2.94
CA LEU A 121 16.91 -0.63 -4.00
C LEU A 121 17.84 0.04 -5.01
N ASN A 122 17.57 1.29 -5.35
CA ASN A 122 18.44 2.05 -6.24
C ASN A 122 19.84 2.26 -5.64
N LEU A 123 19.90 2.63 -4.37
CA LEU A 123 21.16 2.81 -3.63
C LEU A 123 21.92 1.49 -3.47
N LEU A 124 21.25 0.39 -3.14
CA LEU A 124 21.84 -0.95 -3.01
C LEU A 124 22.38 -1.48 -4.35
N GLY A 125 21.82 -1.03 -5.47
CA GLY A 125 22.32 -1.30 -6.80
C GLY A 125 23.55 -0.48 -7.19
N GLY A 126 23.97 0.48 -6.36
CA GLY A 126 25.07 1.40 -6.65
C GLY A 126 24.70 2.52 -7.62
N GLY A 127 23.39 2.77 -7.83
CA GLY A 127 22.86 3.69 -8.84
C GLY A 127 22.95 3.13 -10.27
N GLY A 128 22.42 3.86 -11.23
CA GLY A 128 22.48 3.48 -12.65
C GLY A 128 21.68 2.21 -13.00
N ASN A 129 22.16 1.46 -13.99
CA ASN A 129 21.42 0.31 -14.56
C ASN A 129 21.08 -0.78 -13.54
N ARG A 130 21.97 -1.09 -12.62
CA ARG A 130 21.74 -2.15 -11.64
C ARG A 130 20.68 -1.77 -10.60
N GLY A 131 20.65 -0.51 -10.16
CA GLY A 131 19.61 0.02 -9.30
C GLY A 131 18.23 -0.05 -9.97
N ASN A 132 18.16 0.35 -11.24
CA ASN A 132 16.95 0.25 -12.04
C ASN A 132 16.48 -1.21 -12.21
N GLN A 133 17.40 -2.14 -12.48
CA GLN A 133 17.07 -3.57 -12.58
C GLN A 133 16.48 -4.11 -11.27
N LEU A 134 17.05 -3.75 -10.11
CA LEU A 134 16.51 -4.16 -8.81
C LEU A 134 15.11 -3.58 -8.59
N ASN A 135 14.87 -2.33 -8.95
CA ASN A 135 13.53 -1.74 -8.87
C ASN A 135 12.53 -2.41 -9.83
N MET A 136 12.95 -2.80 -11.02
CA MET A 136 12.09 -3.56 -11.97
C MET A 136 11.73 -4.94 -11.41
N ILE A 137 12.67 -5.65 -10.81
CA ILE A 137 12.40 -6.95 -10.14
C ILE A 137 11.43 -6.73 -8.98
N GLY A 138 11.65 -5.69 -8.16
CA GLY A 138 10.72 -5.31 -7.08
C GLY A 138 9.31 -5.02 -7.61
N GLY A 139 9.21 -4.23 -8.69
CA GLY A 139 7.95 -3.95 -9.37
C GLY A 139 7.25 -5.20 -9.91
N THR A 140 8.01 -6.16 -10.44
CA THR A 140 7.46 -7.46 -10.88
C THR A 140 6.88 -8.25 -9.70
N LEU A 141 7.58 -8.30 -8.56
CA LEU A 141 7.07 -8.95 -7.34
C LEU A 141 5.84 -8.22 -6.79
N ASN A 142 5.82 -6.88 -6.86
CA ASN A 142 4.67 -6.08 -6.52
C ASN A 142 3.45 -6.47 -7.39
N SER A 143 3.61 -6.51 -8.71
CA SER A 143 2.52 -6.86 -9.63
C SER A 143 2.05 -8.31 -9.44
N LEU A 144 2.97 -9.24 -9.21
CA LEU A 144 2.64 -10.64 -8.92
C LEU A 144 1.83 -10.76 -7.62
N SER A 145 2.26 -10.10 -6.55
CA SER A 145 1.52 -10.05 -5.29
C SER A 145 0.14 -9.43 -5.48
N GLY A 146 0.05 -8.37 -6.31
CA GLY A 146 -1.22 -7.72 -6.65
C GLY A 146 -2.21 -8.65 -7.35
N ALA A 147 -1.75 -9.50 -8.24
CA ALA A 147 -2.57 -10.50 -8.91
C ALA A 147 -2.98 -11.65 -7.97
N LEU A 148 -2.05 -12.09 -7.12
CA LEU A 148 -2.29 -13.20 -6.19
C LEU A 148 -3.22 -12.83 -5.02
N THR A 149 -3.22 -11.58 -4.58
CA THR A 149 -4.02 -11.14 -3.43
C THR A 149 -5.52 -11.34 -3.63
N PRO A 150 -6.17 -10.87 -4.71
CA PRO A 150 -7.58 -11.14 -4.96
C PRO A 150 -7.88 -12.63 -5.14
N MET A 151 -6.98 -13.40 -5.76
CA MET A 151 -7.12 -14.85 -5.90
C MET A 151 -7.11 -15.55 -4.54
N LEU A 152 -6.21 -15.15 -3.64
CA LEU A 152 -6.13 -15.67 -2.27
C LEU A 152 -7.40 -15.32 -1.48
N VAL A 153 -7.88 -14.09 -1.60
CA VAL A 153 -9.14 -13.66 -0.97
C VAL A 153 -10.30 -14.48 -1.52
N GLY A 154 -10.40 -14.67 -2.85
CA GLY A 154 -11.42 -15.49 -3.49
C GLY A 154 -11.36 -16.97 -3.05
N ALA A 155 -10.17 -17.53 -2.89
CA ALA A 155 -10.00 -18.91 -2.41
C ALA A 155 -10.44 -19.10 -0.96
N ILE A 156 -10.28 -18.07 -0.11
CA ILE A 156 -10.65 -18.12 1.31
C ILE A 156 -12.14 -17.85 1.52
N ILE A 157 -12.67 -16.79 0.87
CA ILE A 157 -14.04 -16.32 1.08
C ILE A 157 -15.01 -17.02 0.11
N GLY A 158 -14.53 -17.50 -1.04
CA GLY A 158 -15.30 -18.06 -2.14
C GLY A 158 -15.38 -17.10 -3.33
N GLU A 159 -15.65 -17.66 -4.53
CA GLU A 159 -15.62 -16.88 -5.79
C GLU A 159 -16.72 -15.81 -5.87
N SER A 160 -17.88 -16.03 -5.22
CA SER A 160 -18.93 -15.02 -5.16
C SER A 160 -18.87 -14.27 -3.84
N LEU A 161 -18.66 -12.97 -3.92
CA LEU A 161 -18.73 -12.05 -2.77
C LEU A 161 -20.20 -11.71 -2.41
N THR A 162 -21.16 -12.15 -3.25
CA THR A 162 -22.59 -11.92 -3.06
C THR A 162 -23.11 -12.77 -1.90
N GLY A 163 -23.72 -12.13 -0.92
CA GLY A 163 -24.26 -12.82 0.28
C GLY A 163 -23.23 -13.13 1.37
N LYS A 164 -21.98 -12.67 1.20
CA LYS A 164 -20.95 -12.77 2.23
C LYS A 164 -21.05 -11.59 3.19
N GLY A 165 -20.90 -11.87 4.48
CA GLY A 165 -20.86 -10.87 5.53
C GLY A 165 -19.43 -10.42 5.85
N ILE A 166 -19.32 -9.36 6.62
CA ILE A 166 -18.04 -8.83 7.09
C ILE A 166 -17.28 -9.86 7.93
N ALA A 167 -18.00 -10.76 8.61
CA ALA A 167 -17.40 -11.85 9.38
C ALA A 167 -16.55 -12.81 8.52
N ASP A 168 -16.90 -13.01 7.26
CA ASP A 168 -16.17 -13.89 6.34
C ASP A 168 -14.79 -13.29 5.96
N VAL A 169 -14.64 -11.98 6.07
CA VAL A 169 -13.36 -11.27 5.83
C VAL A 169 -12.38 -11.44 6.98
N ASN A 170 -12.86 -11.75 8.18
CA ASN A 170 -12.01 -11.81 9.38
C ASN A 170 -10.82 -12.76 9.20
N VAL A 171 -11.02 -13.90 8.54
CA VAL A 171 -9.92 -14.86 8.30
C VAL A 171 -8.80 -14.22 7.47
N VAL A 172 -9.16 -13.47 6.42
CA VAL A 172 -8.20 -12.77 5.57
C VAL A 172 -7.47 -11.68 6.35
N LEU A 173 -8.20 -10.94 7.19
CA LEU A 173 -7.61 -9.87 8.03
C LEU A 173 -6.67 -10.46 9.10
N TYR A 174 -7.00 -11.61 9.70
CA TYR A 174 -6.08 -12.31 10.60
C TYR A 174 -4.80 -12.76 9.90
N ILE A 175 -4.91 -13.34 8.70
CA ILE A 175 -3.74 -13.70 7.89
C ILE A 175 -2.90 -12.45 7.60
N ALA A 176 -3.53 -11.35 7.21
CA ALA A 176 -2.84 -10.09 6.98
C ALA A 176 -2.11 -9.59 8.23
N MET A 177 -2.74 -9.59 9.41
CA MET A 177 -2.09 -9.21 10.67
C MET A 177 -0.89 -10.09 11.00
N ILE A 178 -0.99 -11.41 10.80
CA ILE A 178 0.12 -12.35 11.00
C ILE A 178 1.28 -12.03 10.05
N VAL A 179 0.98 -11.78 8.76
CA VAL A 179 1.98 -11.38 7.76
C VAL A 179 2.70 -10.10 8.19
N PHE A 180 1.96 -9.09 8.64
CA PHE A 180 2.56 -7.84 9.14
C PHE A 180 3.46 -8.08 10.36
N ALA A 181 3.01 -8.88 11.33
CA ALA A 181 3.79 -9.20 12.52
C ALA A 181 5.09 -9.95 12.18
N VAL A 182 5.00 -10.94 11.28
CA VAL A 182 6.18 -11.72 10.82
C VAL A 182 7.16 -10.81 10.08
N ILE A 183 6.69 -9.98 9.15
CA ILE A 183 7.56 -9.06 8.39
C ILE A 183 8.18 -8.01 9.32
N TYR A 184 7.43 -7.52 10.31
CA TYR A 184 7.97 -6.61 11.32
C TYR A 184 9.16 -7.24 12.06
N LEU A 185 9.01 -8.49 12.51
CA LEU A 185 10.07 -9.22 13.18
C LEU A 185 11.26 -9.47 12.26
N VAL A 186 11.03 -9.88 11.03
CA VAL A 186 12.09 -10.11 10.04
C VAL A 186 12.87 -8.81 9.78
N ILE A 187 12.21 -7.70 9.53
CA ILE A 187 12.89 -6.40 9.29
C ILE A 187 13.61 -5.91 10.56
N ARG A 188 13.03 -6.12 11.73
CA ARG A 188 13.67 -5.74 13.01
C ARG A 188 14.98 -6.50 13.24
N LEU A 189 14.98 -7.81 12.96
CA LEU A 189 16.13 -8.68 13.16
C LEU A 189 17.17 -8.56 12.04
N THR A 190 16.76 -8.17 10.83
CA THR A 190 17.66 -8.02 9.69
C THR A 190 18.55 -6.78 9.86
N PRO A 191 19.88 -6.91 9.76
CA PRO A 191 20.78 -5.75 9.71
C PRO A 191 20.60 -5.08 8.33
N LEU A 192 19.75 -4.05 8.26
CA LEU A 192 19.62 -3.23 7.06
C LEU A 192 20.80 -2.27 6.99
N ALA A 193 21.52 -2.29 5.87
CA ALA A 193 22.57 -1.33 5.61
C ALA A 193 21.93 0.05 5.37
N GLU A 194 22.11 0.97 6.30
CA GLU A 194 21.69 2.36 6.11
C GLU A 194 22.69 3.04 5.16
N PRO A 195 22.22 3.74 4.13
CA PRO A 195 23.09 4.54 3.28
C PRO A 195 23.85 5.61 4.09
N ALA A 196 25.06 5.95 3.66
CA ALA A 196 25.83 7.00 4.30
C ALA A 196 25.05 8.33 4.27
N GLY A 197 24.84 8.94 5.44
CA GLY A 197 24.04 10.15 5.58
C GLY A 197 22.55 9.93 5.89
N ALA A 198 22.06 8.69 5.94
CA ALA A 198 20.70 8.42 6.39
C ALA A 198 20.52 8.82 7.87
N GLY A 199 19.48 9.59 8.17
CA GLY A 199 19.22 10.09 9.53
C GLY A 199 20.02 11.32 9.93
N GLN A 200 20.74 11.96 9.00
CA GLN A 200 21.37 13.25 9.21
C GLN A 200 20.47 14.37 8.61
N GLU A 201 20.26 15.43 9.36
CA GLU A 201 19.58 16.63 8.82
C GLU A 201 20.48 17.26 7.75
N VAL A 202 20.16 17.00 6.49
CA VAL A 202 20.81 17.70 5.37
C VAL A 202 20.06 19.00 5.11
N THR A 203 20.69 20.10 5.41
CA THR A 203 20.17 21.42 5.07
C THR A 203 20.43 21.68 3.59
N TYR A 204 19.38 21.68 2.79
CA TYR A 204 19.49 21.98 1.37
C TYR A 204 19.46 23.49 1.15
N GLU A 205 20.42 24.04 0.42
CA GLU A 205 20.46 25.45 0.06
C GLU A 205 19.26 25.88 -0.82
N ARG A 206 18.66 24.94 -1.54
CA ARG A 206 17.51 25.18 -2.42
C ARG A 206 16.41 24.18 -2.17
N SER A 207 15.16 24.66 -2.17
CA SER A 207 13.99 23.78 -2.10
C SER A 207 13.95 22.86 -3.33
N PRO A 208 13.57 21.57 -3.17
CA PRO A 208 13.37 20.64 -4.29
C PRO A 208 12.42 21.20 -5.36
N TRP A 209 11.43 21.96 -4.98
CA TRP A 209 10.46 22.60 -5.90
C TRP A 209 11.04 23.67 -6.81
N SER A 210 12.26 24.18 -6.52
CA SER A 210 12.96 25.11 -7.41
C SER A 210 13.47 24.44 -8.69
N PHE A 211 13.51 23.12 -8.73
CA PHE A 211 13.92 22.35 -9.91
C PHE A 211 12.73 22.04 -10.81
N ARG A 212 12.66 22.74 -11.95
CA ARG A 212 11.57 22.60 -12.92
C ARG A 212 11.33 21.14 -13.37
N HIS A 213 12.39 20.37 -13.51
CA HIS A 213 12.29 18.96 -13.91
C HIS A 213 11.57 18.11 -12.84
N LEU A 214 11.79 18.37 -11.56
CA LEU A 214 11.09 17.69 -10.47
C LEU A 214 9.59 18.01 -10.49
N THR A 215 9.26 19.30 -10.59
CA THR A 215 7.86 19.75 -10.61
C THR A 215 7.10 19.15 -11.80
N LEU A 216 7.69 19.18 -13.00
CA LEU A 216 7.10 18.57 -14.19
C LEU A 216 6.98 17.04 -14.05
N GLY A 217 7.97 16.38 -13.45
CA GLY A 217 7.96 14.96 -13.16
C GLY A 217 6.83 14.57 -12.20
N VAL A 218 6.61 15.34 -11.15
CA VAL A 218 5.50 15.12 -10.20
C VAL A 218 4.14 15.24 -10.91
N ILE A 219 3.96 16.26 -11.75
CA ILE A 219 2.74 16.43 -12.53
C ILE A 219 2.53 15.27 -13.49
N ALA A 220 3.58 14.85 -14.20
CA ALA A 220 3.50 13.73 -15.15
C ALA A 220 3.13 12.42 -14.44
N ILE A 221 3.73 12.11 -13.28
CA ILE A 221 3.41 10.93 -12.49
C ILE A 221 1.98 10.98 -11.97
N PHE A 222 1.50 12.16 -11.55
CA PHE A 222 0.11 12.33 -11.10
C PHE A 222 -0.89 11.90 -12.18
N PHE A 223 -0.72 12.38 -13.43
CA PHE A 223 -1.58 12.00 -14.53
C PHE A 223 -1.40 10.53 -14.93
N TYR A 224 -0.17 10.03 -14.93
CA TYR A 224 0.12 8.64 -15.24
C TYR A 224 -0.59 7.68 -14.28
N VAL A 225 -0.44 7.88 -12.97
CA VAL A 225 -1.09 7.04 -11.95
C VAL A 225 -2.61 7.15 -12.03
N GLY A 226 -3.14 8.35 -12.32
CA GLY A 226 -4.58 8.56 -12.54
C GLY A 226 -5.12 7.70 -13.68
N VAL A 227 -4.41 7.60 -14.79
CA VAL A 227 -4.77 6.76 -15.94
C VAL A 227 -4.58 5.27 -15.61
N GLU A 228 -3.44 4.91 -15.00
CA GLU A 228 -3.10 3.51 -14.67
C GLU A 228 -4.11 2.86 -13.72
N VAL A 229 -4.59 3.60 -12.72
CA VAL A 229 -5.58 3.08 -11.76
C VAL A 229 -7.02 3.29 -12.25
N GLY A 230 -7.29 4.40 -12.92
CA GLY A 230 -8.64 4.78 -13.36
C GLY A 230 -9.17 3.89 -14.49
N ILE A 231 -8.33 3.56 -15.48
CA ILE A 231 -8.77 2.74 -16.62
C ILE A 231 -9.20 1.33 -16.18
N PRO A 232 -8.40 0.55 -15.42
CA PRO A 232 -8.84 -0.77 -14.98
C PRO A 232 -10.10 -0.72 -14.11
N ALA A 233 -10.21 0.26 -13.22
CA ALA A 233 -11.36 0.41 -12.34
C ALA A 233 -12.68 0.65 -13.13
N THR A 234 -12.63 1.54 -14.13
CA THR A 234 -13.77 1.80 -14.99
C THR A 234 -14.07 0.64 -15.94
N LEU A 235 -13.04 0.01 -16.51
CA LEU A 235 -13.21 -1.11 -17.42
C LEU A 235 -13.92 -2.31 -16.76
N ILE A 236 -13.57 -2.62 -15.51
CA ILE A 236 -14.25 -3.66 -14.73
C ILE A 236 -15.73 -3.34 -14.56
N SER A 237 -16.08 -2.09 -14.28
CA SER A 237 -17.48 -1.66 -14.14
C SER A 237 -18.26 -1.76 -15.44
N TYR A 238 -17.62 -1.55 -16.59
CA TYR A 238 -18.23 -1.70 -17.91
C TYR A 238 -18.37 -3.15 -18.38
N LEU A 239 -17.39 -4.00 -18.05
CA LEU A 239 -17.36 -5.40 -18.51
C LEU A 239 -18.17 -6.33 -17.62
N THR A 240 -18.45 -5.95 -16.38
CA THR A 240 -19.30 -6.76 -15.49
C THR A 240 -20.76 -6.52 -15.89
N PRO A 241 -21.51 -7.53 -16.38
CA PRO A 241 -22.91 -7.36 -16.72
C PRO A 241 -23.67 -6.83 -15.50
N LYS A 242 -24.44 -5.79 -15.70
CA LYS A 242 -25.42 -5.33 -14.70
C LYS A 242 -26.54 -6.37 -14.69
N VAL A 243 -26.42 -7.35 -13.80
CA VAL A 243 -27.50 -8.31 -13.51
C VAL A 243 -28.53 -7.65 -12.63
#